data_b2503edb689ce24b8955733f1b48114c
#
_entry.id   b2503edb689ce24b8955733f1b48114c
#
_cell.length_a   1.000
_cell.length_b   1.000
_cell.length_c   1.000
_cell.angle_alpha   90.00
_cell.angle_beta   90.00
_cell.angle_gamma   90.00
#
_symmetry.space_group_name_H-M   'P 1'
#
loop_
_entity.id
_entity.type
_entity.pdbx_description
1 polymer ?
#
loop_
_entity_poly.entity_id
_entity_poly.type
_entity_poly.pdbx_seq_one_letter_code
_entity_poly.pdbx_strand_id
1 'polypeptide(L)'
;MSTAPKVYAIHENPEWFGPFAAALDARGVPYEEWLLTDGVLEIDEAPPEGIFWSRISASAHTRDHALSKDYTRGLMSWLEAHGRRTVNGRRTIELEVSKVDQLTALRAAGIEVPGTRAVIGSHRIVEAARGLPTPFITKHNQGGKGLGVRRFDSVEELAAYVEGPDFEEPQDGITLLQEFLEAATPRVTRVEIVGGEFVYAIQADTARGGYQLCPADACAIDPTTGALVMPPGATIAQQPGDTIFSLREDITAEHPLVRRYVAFLAGLGIEVAGIEFIETADGRLVTYDVNTNTNYNAGVEAVAPASGPGAVAELLERVLRETYPEG
;
A
#
# COMPACT_ATOMS: atom_id res chain seq x y z
N MET A 1 -9.33 23.40 27.97
CA MET A 1 -7.99 23.90 27.61
C MET A 1 -7.71 23.32 26.23
N SER A 2 -7.50 24.20 25.23
CA SER A 2 -7.07 23.70 23.90
C SER A 2 -5.72 23.01 24.07
N THR A 3 -5.61 21.74 23.73
CA THR A 3 -4.33 21.05 23.65
C THR A 3 -3.57 21.58 22.44
N ALA A 4 -2.24 21.73 22.56
CA ALA A 4 -1.43 22.19 21.43
C ALA A 4 -1.66 21.28 20.20
N PRO A 5 -1.66 21.86 18.98
CA PRO A 5 -1.82 21.09 17.75
C PRO A 5 -0.78 19.98 17.62
N LYS A 6 -1.17 18.83 17.13
CA LYS A 6 -0.30 17.66 16.95
C LYS A 6 -0.63 16.88 15.68
N VAL A 7 0.17 15.88 15.38
CA VAL A 7 -0.11 14.89 14.33
C VAL A 7 -1.01 13.79 14.91
N TYR A 8 -2.14 13.53 14.29
CA TYR A 8 -2.97 12.35 14.58
C TYR A 8 -2.72 11.29 13.53
N ALA A 9 -2.05 10.21 13.92
CA ALA A 9 -1.76 9.07 13.04
C ALA A 9 -2.93 8.07 13.09
N ILE A 10 -3.68 7.98 12.00
CA ILE A 10 -4.88 7.16 11.87
C ILE A 10 -4.51 5.83 11.23
N HIS A 11 -4.56 4.72 11.97
CA HIS A 11 -4.20 3.38 11.48
C HIS A 11 -4.88 2.27 12.28
N GLU A 12 -4.71 1.02 11.83
CA GLU A 12 -5.28 -0.17 12.49
C GLU A 12 -4.22 -1.19 12.93
N ASN A 13 -2.94 -0.90 12.69
CA ASN A 13 -1.87 -1.83 13.04
C ASN A 13 -0.71 -1.13 13.77
N PRO A 14 -0.68 -1.18 15.11
CA PRO A 14 0.37 -0.57 15.93
C PRO A 14 1.77 -1.12 15.65
N GLU A 15 1.89 -2.41 15.24
CA GLU A 15 3.19 -3.02 14.97
C GLU A 15 3.94 -2.34 13.81
N TRP A 16 3.20 -1.72 12.88
CA TRP A 16 3.78 -1.02 11.73
C TRP A 16 4.09 0.45 12.02
N PHE A 17 3.68 0.97 13.17
CA PHE A 17 3.85 2.39 13.48
C PHE A 17 5.21 2.71 14.11
N GLY A 18 5.85 1.76 14.79
CA GLY A 18 7.10 1.97 15.55
C GLY A 18 8.19 2.79 14.83
N PRO A 19 8.57 2.49 13.57
CA PRO A 19 9.58 3.28 12.85
C PRO A 19 9.19 4.75 12.66
N PHE A 20 7.91 5.04 12.47
CA PHE A 20 7.39 6.41 12.31
C PHE A 20 7.34 7.14 13.66
N ALA A 21 6.92 6.45 14.73
CA ALA A 21 6.97 6.98 16.09
C ALA A 21 8.40 7.42 16.44
N ALA A 22 9.39 6.56 16.22
CA ALA A 22 10.80 6.88 16.46
C ALA A 22 11.29 8.08 15.63
N ALA A 23 10.85 8.21 14.38
CA ALA A 23 11.22 9.34 13.52
C ALA A 23 10.56 10.65 13.98
N LEU A 24 9.30 10.62 14.43
CA LEU A 24 8.59 11.77 14.99
C LEU A 24 9.23 12.21 16.31
N ASP A 25 9.53 11.27 17.21
CA ASP A 25 10.21 11.53 18.48
C ASP A 25 11.59 12.17 18.28
N ALA A 26 12.36 11.66 17.32
CA ALA A 26 13.70 12.21 16.99
C ALA A 26 13.65 13.66 16.51
N ARG A 27 12.53 14.09 15.93
CA ARG A 27 12.29 15.48 15.47
C ARG A 27 11.53 16.33 16.50
N GLY A 28 11.10 15.74 17.61
CA GLY A 28 10.29 16.42 18.63
C GLY A 28 8.88 16.81 18.13
N VAL A 29 8.34 16.11 17.12
CA VAL A 29 7.01 16.34 16.57
C VAL A 29 5.96 15.69 17.48
N PRO A 30 5.04 16.47 18.08
CA PRO A 30 4.00 15.88 18.92
C PRO A 30 3.01 15.07 18.08
N TYR A 31 2.71 13.85 18.51
CA TYR A 31 1.74 13.00 17.83
C TYR A 31 0.85 12.22 18.80
N GLU A 32 -0.22 11.66 18.24
CA GLU A 32 -1.15 10.76 18.90
C GLU A 32 -1.62 9.71 17.90
N GLU A 33 -1.65 8.43 18.32
CA GLU A 33 -2.18 7.34 17.51
C GLU A 33 -3.71 7.24 17.67
N TRP A 34 -4.43 7.26 16.54
CA TRP A 34 -5.86 6.97 16.49
C TRP A 34 -6.08 5.62 15.85
N LEU A 35 -6.37 4.63 16.70
CA LEU A 35 -6.59 3.26 16.26
C LEU A 35 -7.99 3.09 15.70
N LEU A 36 -8.09 2.44 14.54
CA LEU A 36 -9.34 2.19 13.80
C LEU A 36 -9.95 0.81 14.12
N THR A 37 -9.56 0.21 15.23
CA THR A 37 -10.01 -1.15 15.62
C THR A 37 -11.32 -1.11 16.36
N ASP A 38 -11.55 -0.06 17.14
CA ASP A 38 -12.78 0.27 17.86
C ASP A 38 -12.86 1.78 18.11
N GLY A 39 -13.96 2.27 18.61
CA GLY A 39 -14.09 3.66 19.01
C GLY A 39 -15.47 4.26 18.77
N VAL A 40 -15.61 5.51 19.22
CA VAL A 40 -16.81 6.33 19.04
C VAL A 40 -16.41 7.63 18.36
N LEU A 41 -17.15 8.02 17.35
CA LEU A 41 -17.02 9.32 16.68
C LEU A 41 -18.19 10.20 17.10
N GLU A 42 -17.91 11.22 17.91
CA GLU A 42 -18.89 12.24 18.32
C GLU A 42 -19.06 13.26 17.19
N ILE A 43 -20.01 13.00 16.29
CA ILE A 43 -20.20 13.80 15.07
C ILE A 43 -20.57 15.27 15.37
N ASP A 44 -21.24 15.50 16.50
CA ASP A 44 -21.67 16.82 16.93
C ASP A 44 -20.54 17.67 17.54
N GLU A 45 -19.38 17.03 17.83
CA GLU A 45 -18.21 17.72 18.36
C GLU A 45 -17.22 18.07 17.25
N ALA A 46 -16.46 19.15 17.46
CA ALA A 46 -15.38 19.48 16.54
C ALA A 46 -14.15 18.60 16.81
N PRO A 47 -13.43 18.11 15.76
CA PRO A 47 -12.18 17.41 15.93
C PRO A 47 -11.12 18.30 16.59
N PRO A 48 -10.17 17.73 17.32
CA PRO A 48 -9.08 18.49 17.91
C PRO A 48 -8.28 19.24 16.85
N GLU A 49 -7.52 20.24 17.30
CA GLU A 49 -6.60 20.95 16.43
C GLU A 49 -5.37 20.09 16.14
N GLY A 50 -4.97 20.04 14.87
CA GLY A 50 -3.85 19.25 14.39
C GLY A 50 -3.99 18.82 12.94
N ILE A 51 -3.06 18.03 12.47
CA ILE A 51 -3.10 17.40 11.15
C ILE A 51 -3.36 15.91 11.30
N PHE A 52 -4.04 15.33 10.32
CA PHE A 52 -4.52 13.95 10.37
C PHE A 52 -3.89 13.14 9.25
N TRP A 53 -3.04 12.17 9.59
CA TRP A 53 -2.36 11.32 8.63
C TRP A 53 -3.01 9.95 8.56
N SER A 54 -3.62 9.63 7.42
CA SER A 54 -4.26 8.32 7.19
C SER A 54 -3.25 7.29 6.73
N ARG A 55 -3.23 6.17 7.44
CA ARG A 55 -2.49 4.94 7.13
C ARG A 55 -3.42 3.74 7.11
N ILE A 56 -4.60 3.88 6.50
CA ILE A 56 -5.49 2.73 6.30
C ILE A 56 -4.83 1.69 5.39
N SER A 57 -5.02 0.42 5.68
CA SER A 57 -4.49 -0.69 4.89
C SER A 57 -5.60 -1.44 4.16
N ALA A 58 -5.42 -1.70 2.87
CA ALA A 58 -6.30 -2.58 2.10
C ALA A 58 -6.39 -4.00 2.69
N SER A 59 -5.35 -4.44 3.42
CA SER A 59 -5.28 -5.76 4.05
C SER A 59 -5.78 -5.79 5.51
N ALA A 60 -6.43 -4.74 6.02
CA ALA A 60 -6.92 -4.68 7.40
C ALA A 60 -7.82 -5.87 7.77
N HIS A 61 -8.63 -6.35 6.81
CA HIS A 61 -9.50 -7.51 6.99
C HIS A 61 -8.75 -8.81 7.35
N THR A 62 -7.47 -8.94 7.00
CA THR A 62 -6.65 -10.12 7.37
C THR A 62 -6.21 -10.12 8.84
N ARG A 63 -6.53 -9.06 9.56
CA ARG A 63 -6.25 -8.86 11.00
C ARG A 63 -7.54 -8.62 11.80
N ASP A 64 -8.68 -9.11 11.28
CA ASP A 64 -10.02 -8.93 11.86
C ASP A 64 -10.50 -7.47 11.96
N HIS A 65 -9.86 -6.56 11.18
CA HIS A 65 -10.19 -5.13 11.15
C HIS A 65 -10.93 -4.74 9.86
N ALA A 66 -11.82 -5.59 9.33
CA ALA A 66 -12.52 -5.38 8.06
C ALA A 66 -13.33 -4.07 7.99
N LEU A 67 -13.85 -3.61 9.12
CA LEU A 67 -14.66 -2.38 9.21
C LEU A 67 -13.85 -1.09 9.27
N SER A 68 -12.53 -1.17 9.47
CA SER A 68 -11.66 0.01 9.58
C SER A 68 -11.77 0.94 8.37
N LYS A 69 -11.92 0.40 7.16
CA LYS A 69 -12.06 1.21 5.93
C LYS A 69 -13.32 2.09 5.95
N ASP A 70 -14.45 1.51 6.38
CA ASP A 70 -15.74 2.21 6.37
C ASP A 70 -15.77 3.25 7.49
N TYR A 71 -15.22 2.91 8.66
CA TYR A 71 -15.04 3.86 9.74
C TYR A 71 -14.12 5.02 9.33
N THR A 72 -13.02 4.74 8.64
CA THR A 72 -12.09 5.77 8.14
C THR A 72 -12.76 6.72 7.14
N ARG A 73 -13.63 6.20 6.26
CA ARG A 73 -14.42 7.06 5.34
C ARG A 73 -15.29 8.06 6.08
N GLY A 74 -15.99 7.60 7.13
CA GLY A 74 -16.78 8.45 8.01
C GLY A 74 -15.92 9.50 8.72
N LEU A 75 -14.82 9.05 9.30
CA LEU A 75 -13.84 9.91 9.99
C LEU A 75 -13.28 10.99 9.07
N MET A 76 -12.87 10.65 7.84
CA MET A 76 -12.39 11.65 6.87
C MET A 76 -13.47 12.65 6.48
N SER A 77 -14.72 12.22 6.32
CA SER A 77 -15.83 13.13 6.04
C SER A 77 -16.04 14.13 7.17
N TRP A 78 -15.94 13.69 8.41
CA TRP A 78 -16.06 14.55 9.59
C TRP A 78 -14.88 15.54 9.67
N LEU A 79 -13.65 15.10 9.45
CA LEU A 79 -12.46 15.96 9.44
C LEU A 79 -12.54 17.03 8.33
N GLU A 80 -12.95 16.64 7.12
CA GLU A 80 -13.13 17.54 5.96
C GLU A 80 -14.23 18.57 6.24
N ALA A 81 -15.37 18.17 6.83
CA ALA A 81 -16.46 19.07 7.19
C ALA A 81 -16.05 20.15 8.18
N HIS A 82 -15.02 19.87 9.01
CA HIS A 82 -14.45 20.82 9.96
C HIS A 82 -13.19 21.52 9.45
N GLY A 83 -12.85 21.36 8.16
CA GLY A 83 -11.68 22.00 7.54
C GLY A 83 -10.32 21.53 8.08
N ARG A 84 -10.27 20.33 8.65
CA ARG A 84 -9.01 19.78 9.16
C ARG A 84 -8.08 19.35 8.03
N ARG A 85 -6.77 19.62 8.17
CA ARG A 85 -5.74 19.22 7.21
C ARG A 85 -5.49 17.71 7.35
N THR A 86 -5.69 16.98 6.25
CA THR A 86 -5.40 15.54 6.17
C THR A 86 -4.21 15.30 5.25
N VAL A 87 -3.29 14.44 5.66
CA VAL A 87 -2.24 13.84 4.82
C VAL A 87 -2.72 12.45 4.41
N ASN A 88 -2.65 12.12 3.13
CA ASN A 88 -3.30 10.94 2.59
C ASN A 88 -4.79 10.91 2.95
N GLY A 89 -5.53 11.93 2.53
CA GLY A 89 -6.94 12.13 2.87
C GLY A 89 -7.88 11.16 2.16
N ARG A 90 -9.14 11.57 1.98
CA ARG A 90 -10.24 10.72 1.51
C ARG A 90 -9.96 10.04 0.16
N ARG A 91 -9.39 10.76 -0.83
CA ARG A 91 -9.08 10.19 -2.15
C ARG A 91 -8.09 9.02 -2.04
N THR A 92 -7.16 9.10 -1.10
CA THR A 92 -6.19 8.05 -0.83
C THR A 92 -6.86 6.76 -0.37
N ILE A 93 -7.91 6.85 0.48
CA ILE A 93 -8.62 5.67 0.97
C ILE A 93 -9.25 4.90 -0.20
N GLU A 94 -9.94 5.60 -1.11
CA GLU A 94 -10.59 4.96 -2.26
C GLU A 94 -9.56 4.26 -3.16
N LEU A 95 -8.39 4.87 -3.34
CA LEU A 95 -7.30 4.29 -4.11
C LEU A 95 -6.69 3.08 -3.40
N GLU A 96 -6.45 3.16 -2.09
CA GLU A 96 -5.84 2.09 -1.29
C GLU A 96 -6.69 0.80 -1.31
N VAL A 97 -8.01 0.93 -1.19
CA VAL A 97 -8.90 -0.23 -1.06
C VAL A 97 -9.41 -0.79 -2.39
N SER A 98 -9.02 -0.21 -3.52
CA SER A 98 -9.52 -0.64 -4.84
C SER A 98 -8.45 -0.62 -5.93
N LYS A 99 -8.03 -1.79 -6.37
CA LYS A 99 -7.12 -1.91 -7.51
C LYS A 99 -7.78 -1.52 -8.84
N VAL A 100 -9.09 -1.63 -8.94
CA VAL A 100 -9.84 -1.10 -10.10
C VAL A 100 -9.65 0.41 -10.18
N ASP A 101 -9.78 1.11 -9.05
CA ASP A 101 -9.58 2.56 -9.00
C ASP A 101 -8.12 2.93 -9.28
N GLN A 102 -7.16 2.21 -8.67
CA GLN A 102 -5.72 2.41 -8.93
C GLN A 102 -5.38 2.29 -10.41
N LEU A 103 -5.72 1.16 -11.03
CA LEU A 103 -5.37 0.89 -12.42
C LEU A 103 -6.09 1.83 -13.39
N THR A 104 -7.32 2.22 -13.08
CA THR A 104 -8.07 3.21 -13.87
C THR A 104 -7.41 4.58 -13.79
N ALA A 105 -7.05 5.04 -12.59
CA ALA A 105 -6.41 6.33 -12.38
C ALA A 105 -5.00 6.39 -13.01
N LEU A 106 -4.19 5.34 -12.85
CA LEU A 106 -2.88 5.21 -13.49
C LEU A 106 -2.97 5.28 -15.01
N ARG A 107 -3.91 4.50 -15.60
CA ARG A 107 -4.15 4.50 -17.05
C ARG A 107 -4.59 5.87 -17.56
N ALA A 108 -5.49 6.56 -16.84
CA ALA A 108 -5.93 7.90 -17.18
C ALA A 108 -4.78 8.92 -17.15
N ALA A 109 -3.79 8.73 -16.28
CA ALA A 109 -2.55 9.50 -16.23
C ALA A 109 -1.52 9.08 -17.30
N GLY A 110 -1.88 8.16 -18.19
CA GLY A 110 -1.03 7.62 -19.24
C GLY A 110 0.10 6.72 -18.73
N ILE A 111 0.04 6.23 -17.49
CA ILE A 111 0.96 5.24 -16.93
C ILE A 111 0.52 3.86 -17.39
N GLU A 112 1.47 3.07 -17.87
CA GLU A 112 1.19 1.72 -18.34
C GLU A 112 0.84 0.79 -17.17
N VAL A 113 -0.27 0.07 -17.32
CA VAL A 113 -0.80 -0.88 -16.35
C VAL A 113 -1.18 -2.18 -17.05
N PRO A 114 -1.19 -3.33 -16.33
CA PRO A 114 -1.53 -4.60 -16.94
C PRO A 114 -2.96 -4.61 -17.50
N GLY A 115 -3.16 -5.38 -18.59
CA GLY A 115 -4.48 -5.67 -19.13
C GLY A 115 -5.33 -6.36 -18.05
N THR A 116 -6.46 -5.76 -17.69
CA THR A 116 -7.25 -6.21 -16.54
C THR A 116 -8.74 -6.21 -16.84
N ARG A 117 -9.45 -7.25 -16.40
CA ARG A 117 -10.91 -7.33 -16.31
C ARG A 117 -11.30 -7.39 -14.84
N ALA A 118 -12.20 -6.53 -14.39
CA ALA A 118 -12.82 -6.61 -13.06
C ALA A 118 -14.12 -7.41 -13.16
N VAL A 119 -14.27 -8.42 -12.33
CA VAL A 119 -15.41 -9.34 -12.34
C VAL A 119 -16.13 -9.24 -11.01
N ILE A 120 -17.43 -8.91 -11.05
CA ILE A 120 -18.29 -8.87 -9.88
C ILE A 120 -19.08 -10.18 -9.83
N GLY A 121 -18.94 -10.89 -8.71
CA GLY A 121 -19.57 -12.18 -8.47
C GLY A 121 -18.78 -13.37 -9.04
N SER A 122 -18.50 -14.33 -8.16
CA SER A 122 -17.67 -15.50 -8.45
C SER A 122 -18.17 -16.35 -9.63
N HIS A 123 -19.50 -16.46 -9.80
CA HIS A 123 -20.15 -17.21 -10.89
C HIS A 123 -19.82 -16.67 -12.31
N ARG A 124 -19.28 -15.46 -12.43
CA ARG A 124 -18.92 -14.84 -13.70
C ARG A 124 -17.45 -15.00 -14.07
N ILE A 125 -16.60 -15.43 -13.13
CA ILE A 125 -15.15 -15.43 -13.28
C ILE A 125 -14.70 -16.27 -14.48
N VAL A 126 -15.18 -17.51 -14.59
CA VAL A 126 -14.79 -18.44 -15.66
C VAL A 126 -15.22 -17.94 -17.03
N GLU A 127 -16.45 -17.41 -17.15
CA GLU A 127 -16.93 -16.81 -18.40
C GLU A 127 -16.08 -15.60 -18.78
N ALA A 128 -15.79 -14.73 -17.81
CA ALA A 128 -15.00 -13.52 -18.03
C ALA A 128 -13.53 -13.81 -18.39
N ALA A 129 -13.00 -14.97 -18.03
CA ALA A 129 -11.64 -15.40 -18.40
C ALA A 129 -11.54 -15.86 -19.86
N ARG A 130 -12.66 -16.26 -20.49
CA ARG A 130 -12.64 -16.70 -21.88
C ARG A 130 -12.09 -15.63 -22.81
N GLY A 131 -11.13 -16.03 -23.64
CA GLY A 131 -10.47 -15.13 -24.59
C GLY A 131 -9.41 -14.22 -23.98
N LEU A 132 -9.03 -14.40 -22.71
CA LEU A 132 -7.81 -13.83 -22.18
C LEU A 132 -6.59 -14.59 -22.73
N PRO A 133 -5.48 -13.87 -23.01
CA PRO A 133 -4.20 -14.55 -23.26
C PRO A 133 -3.78 -15.36 -22.03
N THR A 134 -3.21 -16.54 -22.26
CA THR A 134 -2.62 -17.38 -21.22
C THR A 134 -1.09 -17.27 -21.25
N PRO A 135 -0.40 -17.33 -20.11
CA PRO A 135 -0.97 -17.38 -18.77
C PRO A 135 -1.60 -16.05 -18.33
N PHE A 136 -2.50 -16.10 -17.36
CA PHE A 136 -3.06 -14.93 -16.69
C PHE A 136 -3.11 -15.17 -15.16
N ILE A 137 -3.41 -14.11 -14.40
CA ILE A 137 -3.56 -14.22 -12.93
C ILE A 137 -4.95 -13.78 -12.48
N THR A 138 -5.38 -14.34 -11.35
CA THR A 138 -6.41 -13.70 -10.51
C THR A 138 -5.74 -12.77 -9.50
N LYS A 139 -6.49 -11.79 -8.99
CA LYS A 139 -6.09 -10.90 -7.90
C LYS A 139 -7.35 -10.38 -7.23
N HIS A 140 -7.36 -10.24 -5.90
CA HIS A 140 -8.45 -9.54 -5.22
C HIS A 140 -8.39 -8.04 -5.52
N ASN A 141 -9.53 -7.40 -5.70
CA ASN A 141 -9.59 -5.96 -5.88
C ASN A 141 -9.17 -5.24 -4.58
N GLN A 142 -9.76 -5.62 -3.46
CA GLN A 142 -9.33 -5.18 -2.15
C GLN A 142 -8.41 -6.24 -1.53
N GLY A 143 -7.13 -5.95 -1.40
CA GLY A 143 -6.17 -6.87 -0.81
C GLY A 143 -4.77 -6.30 -0.85
N GLY A 144 -3.89 -6.91 -0.11
CA GLY A 144 -2.46 -6.64 -0.07
C GLY A 144 -1.69 -7.94 0.14
N LYS A 145 -0.36 -7.88 0.19
CA LYS A 145 0.50 -9.02 0.50
C LYS A 145 0.37 -10.22 -0.46
N GLY A 146 -0.05 -10.02 -1.70
CA GLY A 146 -0.23 -11.09 -2.68
C GLY A 146 -1.48 -11.94 -2.48
N LEU A 147 -2.43 -11.54 -1.64
CA LEU A 147 -3.68 -12.27 -1.42
C LEU A 147 -4.50 -12.42 -2.71
N GLY A 148 -4.97 -13.64 -2.95
CA GLY A 148 -5.76 -13.98 -4.14
C GLY A 148 -4.97 -13.93 -5.45
N VAL A 149 -3.64 -13.73 -5.41
CA VAL A 149 -2.80 -13.78 -6.61
C VAL A 149 -2.50 -15.24 -6.93
N ARG A 150 -3.11 -15.74 -8.02
CA ARG A 150 -2.85 -17.08 -8.56
C ARG A 150 -2.66 -17.00 -10.06
N ARG A 151 -1.68 -17.74 -10.58
CA ARG A 151 -1.43 -17.91 -12.01
C ARG A 151 -2.22 -19.10 -12.53
N PHE A 152 -2.76 -18.95 -13.75
CA PHE A 152 -3.45 -19.99 -14.49
C PHE A 152 -2.91 -20.08 -15.90
N ASP A 153 -2.60 -21.30 -16.32
CA ASP A 153 -2.14 -21.58 -17.68
C ASP A 153 -3.31 -21.94 -18.62
N SER A 154 -4.52 -22.12 -18.05
CA SER A 154 -5.75 -22.35 -18.81
C SER A 154 -7.01 -21.86 -18.08
N VAL A 155 -8.13 -21.71 -18.83
CA VAL A 155 -9.44 -21.40 -18.25
C VAL A 155 -10.01 -22.60 -17.47
N GLU A 156 -9.63 -23.82 -17.86
CA GLU A 156 -10.02 -25.07 -17.20
C GLU A 156 -9.43 -25.16 -15.80
N GLU A 157 -8.15 -24.77 -15.61
CA GLU A 157 -7.51 -24.66 -14.28
C GLU A 157 -8.21 -23.63 -13.41
N LEU A 158 -8.55 -22.47 -13.98
CA LEU A 158 -9.32 -21.46 -13.26
C LEU A 158 -10.69 -21.98 -12.84
N ALA A 159 -11.40 -22.71 -13.73
CA ALA A 159 -12.72 -23.28 -13.42
C ALA A 159 -12.62 -24.27 -12.26
N ALA A 160 -11.65 -25.17 -12.28
CA ALA A 160 -11.41 -26.11 -11.19
C ALA A 160 -11.10 -25.42 -9.85
N TYR A 161 -10.36 -24.32 -9.89
CA TYR A 161 -10.09 -23.51 -8.70
C TYR A 161 -11.35 -22.81 -8.17
N VAL A 162 -12.11 -22.13 -9.03
CA VAL A 162 -13.32 -21.38 -8.62
C VAL A 162 -14.42 -22.30 -8.09
N GLU A 163 -14.52 -23.54 -8.61
CA GLU A 163 -15.45 -24.56 -8.15
C GLU A 163 -14.92 -25.37 -6.95
N GLY A 164 -13.63 -25.23 -6.65
CA GLY A 164 -12.95 -25.99 -5.60
C GLY A 164 -13.08 -25.40 -4.21
N PRO A 165 -12.70 -26.17 -3.18
CA PRO A 165 -12.76 -25.72 -1.78
C PRO A 165 -11.71 -24.65 -1.43
N ASP A 166 -10.69 -24.48 -2.27
CA ASP A 166 -9.59 -23.54 -2.04
C ASP A 166 -9.89 -22.14 -2.60
N PHE A 167 -11.07 -21.93 -3.18
CA PHE A 167 -11.46 -20.63 -3.69
C PHE A 167 -11.71 -19.65 -2.55
N GLU A 168 -10.95 -18.58 -2.54
CA GLU A 168 -11.11 -17.47 -1.60
C GLU A 168 -11.89 -16.34 -2.26
N GLU A 169 -13.09 -16.08 -1.75
CA GLU A 169 -13.91 -14.98 -2.26
C GLU A 169 -13.30 -13.63 -1.82
N PRO A 170 -13.12 -12.67 -2.75
CA PRO A 170 -12.64 -11.34 -2.39
C PRO A 170 -13.54 -10.66 -1.37
N GLN A 171 -12.96 -9.89 -0.45
CA GLN A 171 -13.66 -9.16 0.61
C GLN A 171 -14.80 -8.26 0.08
N ASP A 172 -14.62 -7.70 -1.11
CA ASP A 172 -15.58 -6.81 -1.78
C ASP A 172 -16.34 -7.49 -2.93
N GLY A 173 -16.19 -8.80 -3.11
CA GLY A 173 -16.83 -9.58 -4.16
C GLY A 173 -16.29 -9.29 -5.57
N ILE A 174 -15.13 -8.62 -5.70
CA ILE A 174 -14.53 -8.25 -7.00
C ILE A 174 -13.22 -8.99 -7.21
N THR A 175 -13.19 -9.86 -8.22
CA THR A 175 -11.97 -10.54 -8.69
C THR A 175 -11.42 -9.83 -9.93
N LEU A 176 -10.13 -9.54 -9.94
CA LEU A 176 -9.42 -9.10 -11.14
C LEU A 176 -8.88 -10.31 -11.88
N LEU A 177 -9.13 -10.36 -13.18
CA LEU A 177 -8.44 -11.22 -14.14
C LEU A 177 -7.44 -10.34 -14.89
N GLN A 178 -6.15 -10.64 -14.75
CA GLN A 178 -5.09 -9.76 -15.21
C GLN A 178 -4.06 -10.52 -16.04
N GLU A 179 -3.50 -9.88 -17.08
CA GLU A 179 -2.41 -10.47 -17.85
C GLU A 179 -1.25 -10.85 -16.93
N PHE A 180 -0.64 -11.99 -17.19
CA PHE A 180 0.60 -12.36 -16.52
C PHE A 180 1.76 -11.58 -17.12
N LEU A 181 2.49 -10.84 -16.29
CA LEU A 181 3.65 -10.09 -16.72
C LEU A 181 4.91 -10.94 -16.51
N GLU A 182 5.54 -11.34 -17.62
CA GLU A 182 6.83 -12.00 -17.57
C GLU A 182 7.93 -10.97 -17.33
N ALA A 183 8.50 -11.00 -16.13
CA ALA A 183 9.57 -10.08 -15.77
C ALA A 183 10.88 -10.43 -16.52
N ALA A 184 11.60 -9.41 -16.98
CA ALA A 184 12.92 -9.57 -17.62
C ALA A 184 13.94 -10.20 -16.66
N THR A 185 13.80 -9.93 -15.38
CA THR A 185 14.53 -10.56 -14.27
C THR A 185 13.54 -10.84 -13.15
N PRO A 186 13.75 -11.88 -12.31
CA PRO A 186 12.80 -12.26 -11.27
C PRO A 186 12.79 -11.23 -10.13
N ARG A 187 12.37 -10.01 -10.43
CA ARG A 187 12.26 -8.89 -9.48
C ARG A 187 11.10 -7.97 -9.81
N VAL A 188 10.60 -7.30 -8.80
CA VAL A 188 9.75 -6.13 -8.92
C VAL A 188 10.45 -4.92 -8.33
N THR A 189 10.10 -3.74 -8.80
CA THR A 189 10.67 -2.48 -8.30
C THR A 189 9.57 -1.67 -7.63
N ARG A 190 9.88 -1.11 -6.46
CA ARG A 190 9.02 -0.20 -5.72
C ARG A 190 9.73 1.14 -5.53
N VAL A 191 9.03 2.22 -5.87
CA VAL A 191 9.49 3.60 -5.76
C VAL A 191 8.79 4.24 -4.58
N GLU A 192 9.54 4.75 -3.61
CA GLU A 192 9.02 5.45 -2.45
C GLU A 192 9.01 6.96 -2.71
N ILE A 193 7.83 7.59 -2.52
CA ILE A 193 7.61 9.02 -2.75
C ILE A 193 6.91 9.60 -1.51
N VAL A 194 7.48 10.67 -0.97
CA VAL A 194 6.97 11.37 0.21
C VAL A 194 6.96 12.87 -0.06
N GLY A 195 5.84 13.54 0.16
CA GLY A 195 5.71 14.98 -0.03
C GLY A 195 5.96 15.47 -1.45
N GLY A 196 5.75 14.59 -2.45
CA GLY A 196 6.04 14.87 -3.86
C GLY A 196 7.51 14.68 -4.25
N GLU A 197 8.34 14.17 -3.35
CA GLU A 197 9.77 13.93 -3.60
C GLU A 197 10.08 12.44 -3.60
N PHE A 198 10.99 12.05 -4.49
CA PHE A 198 11.55 10.71 -4.54
C PHE A 198 12.46 10.48 -3.33
N VAL A 199 12.22 9.41 -2.58
CA VAL A 199 13.06 9.04 -1.43
C VAL A 199 14.13 8.05 -1.86
N TYR A 200 13.72 6.89 -2.35
CA TYR A 200 14.56 5.85 -2.96
C TYR A 200 13.68 4.84 -3.73
N ALA A 201 14.33 3.96 -4.45
CA ALA A 201 13.69 2.79 -5.02
C ALA A 201 14.31 1.51 -4.48
N ILE A 202 13.48 0.48 -4.30
CA ILE A 202 13.90 -0.86 -3.88
C ILE A 202 13.48 -1.88 -4.93
N GLN A 203 14.17 -2.99 -4.95
CA GLN A 203 13.73 -4.20 -5.65
C GLN A 203 13.47 -5.31 -4.65
N ALA A 204 12.51 -6.16 -4.97
CA ALA A 204 12.26 -7.42 -4.28
C ALA A 204 12.52 -8.59 -5.23
N ASP A 205 13.30 -9.57 -4.77
CA ASP A 205 13.59 -10.82 -5.50
C ASP A 205 12.36 -11.74 -5.46
N THR A 206 11.66 -11.86 -6.60
CA THR A 206 10.45 -12.68 -6.73
C THR A 206 10.75 -14.17 -6.86
N ALA A 207 11.98 -14.57 -7.21
CA ALA A 207 12.37 -15.98 -7.21
C ALA A 207 12.42 -16.55 -5.79
N ARG A 208 12.75 -15.70 -4.79
CA ARG A 208 12.81 -16.06 -3.38
C ARG A 208 11.52 -15.74 -2.61
N GLY A 209 10.86 -14.62 -2.95
CA GLY A 209 9.69 -14.08 -2.23
C GLY A 209 8.33 -14.42 -2.85
N GLY A 210 8.28 -15.00 -4.04
CA GLY A 210 7.02 -15.23 -4.76
C GLY A 210 6.24 -13.93 -4.99
N TYR A 211 4.93 -13.96 -4.74
CA TYR A 211 4.06 -12.78 -4.87
C TYR A 211 3.89 -11.99 -3.56
N GLN A 212 4.56 -12.42 -2.49
CA GLN A 212 4.44 -11.81 -1.15
C GLN A 212 5.57 -10.81 -0.93
N LEU A 213 5.32 -9.54 -1.22
CA LEU A 213 6.33 -8.49 -1.29
C LEU A 213 6.07 -7.36 -0.28
N CYS A 214 5.67 -7.70 0.95
CA CYS A 214 5.53 -6.72 2.03
C CYS A 214 6.90 -6.36 2.61
N PRO A 215 7.33 -5.09 2.60
CA PRO A 215 8.63 -4.67 3.12
C PRO A 215 8.74 -4.72 4.65
N ALA A 216 7.61 -4.73 5.38
CA ALA A 216 7.64 -4.78 6.84
C ALA A 216 8.11 -6.15 7.35
N ASP A 217 9.00 -6.16 8.34
CA ASP A 217 9.56 -7.38 8.94
C ASP A 217 8.49 -8.32 9.54
N ALA A 218 7.32 -7.77 9.91
CA ALA A 218 6.16 -8.51 10.44
C ALA A 218 5.31 -9.23 9.39
N CYS A 219 5.70 -9.26 8.11
CA CYS A 219 4.87 -9.79 7.01
C CYS A 219 5.20 -11.22 6.58
N ALA A 220 5.74 -12.07 7.44
CA ALA A 220 5.94 -13.48 7.12
C ALA A 220 4.59 -14.23 7.07
N ILE A 221 4.18 -14.71 5.89
CA ILE A 221 2.98 -15.52 5.69
C ILE A 221 3.42 -16.92 5.26
N ASP A 222 2.83 -17.95 5.84
CA ASP A 222 3.00 -19.34 5.41
C ASP A 222 2.42 -19.51 3.99
N PRO A 223 3.23 -19.87 3.01
CA PRO A 223 2.77 -20.00 1.62
C PRO A 223 1.77 -21.15 1.41
N THR A 224 1.63 -22.05 2.40
CA THR A 224 0.74 -23.22 2.32
C THR A 224 -0.62 -22.95 2.96
N THR A 225 -0.67 -22.12 4.01
CA THR A 225 -1.88 -21.88 4.80
C THR A 225 -2.41 -20.46 4.69
N GLY A 226 -1.64 -19.52 4.11
CA GLY A 226 -1.98 -18.10 4.06
C GLY A 226 -1.97 -17.41 5.44
N ALA A 227 -1.60 -18.13 6.50
CA ALA A 227 -1.57 -17.60 7.85
C ALA A 227 -0.25 -16.88 8.14
N LEU A 228 -0.30 -15.79 8.92
CA LEU A 228 0.90 -15.15 9.47
C LEU A 228 1.68 -16.15 10.33
N VAL A 229 2.87 -16.52 9.89
CA VAL A 229 3.79 -17.35 10.69
C VAL A 229 4.79 -16.44 11.40
N MET A 230 4.53 -16.18 12.67
CA MET A 230 5.58 -15.75 13.60
C MET A 230 6.17 -17.01 14.23
N PRO A 231 7.45 -17.33 14.05
CA PRO A 231 8.09 -18.39 14.82
C PRO A 231 8.02 -18.02 16.31
N PRO A 232 7.65 -18.95 17.21
CA PRO A 232 7.66 -18.68 18.64
C PRO A 232 9.08 -18.25 19.07
N GLY A 233 9.22 -17.00 19.55
CA GLY A 233 10.49 -16.49 20.06
C GLY A 233 11.38 -15.78 19.04
N ALA A 234 10.91 -15.48 17.84
CA ALA A 234 11.65 -14.67 16.88
C ALA A 234 11.69 -13.20 17.31
N THR A 235 12.74 -12.81 17.97
CA THR A 235 13.24 -11.44 17.91
C THR A 235 13.76 -11.24 16.49
N ILE A 236 13.17 -10.30 15.76
CA ILE A 236 13.53 -9.98 14.39
C ILE A 236 14.90 -9.29 14.39
N ALA A 237 15.95 -10.10 14.47
CA ALA A 237 17.28 -9.70 14.02
C ALA A 237 17.52 -10.43 12.71
N GLN A 238 17.04 -9.85 11.60
CA GLN A 238 17.49 -10.27 10.28
C GLN A 238 19.01 -10.04 10.24
N GLN A 239 19.76 -11.09 9.95
CA GLN A 239 21.19 -10.91 9.68
C GLN A 239 21.33 -10.05 8.43
N PRO A 240 22.27 -9.08 8.40
CA PRO A 240 22.56 -8.34 7.19
C PRO A 240 22.88 -9.34 6.06
N GLY A 241 22.04 -9.36 5.01
CA GLY A 241 22.21 -10.25 3.86
C GLY A 241 21.10 -11.27 3.62
N ASP A 242 20.11 -11.44 4.51
CA ASP A 242 19.02 -12.42 4.34
C ASP A 242 17.68 -11.80 3.87
N THR A 243 17.71 -10.54 3.47
CA THR A 243 16.51 -9.86 2.92
C THR A 243 16.36 -10.14 1.42
N ILE A 244 15.09 -10.28 0.97
CA ILE A 244 14.77 -10.30 -0.47
C ILE A 244 14.78 -8.90 -1.08
N PHE A 245 14.93 -7.85 -0.26
CA PHE A 245 14.92 -6.45 -0.67
C PHE A 245 16.33 -5.88 -0.79
N SER A 246 16.54 -5.04 -1.81
CA SER A 246 17.77 -4.25 -1.99
C SER A 246 17.48 -2.94 -2.70
N LEU A 247 18.38 -1.97 -2.60
CA LEU A 247 18.26 -0.68 -3.30
C LEU A 247 18.35 -0.85 -4.81
N ARG A 248 17.64 0.01 -5.54
CA ARG A 248 17.71 0.20 -7.00
C ARG A 248 18.36 1.56 -7.26
N GLU A 249 19.70 1.60 -7.22
CA GLU A 249 20.47 2.83 -7.41
C GLU A 249 20.35 3.44 -8.82
N ASP A 250 19.97 2.61 -9.80
CA ASP A 250 19.74 3.02 -11.19
C ASP A 250 18.39 3.75 -11.38
N ILE A 251 17.47 3.66 -10.42
CA ILE A 251 16.20 4.40 -10.39
C ILE A 251 16.38 5.63 -9.51
N THR A 252 16.28 6.81 -10.12
CA THR A 252 16.49 8.11 -9.47
C THR A 252 15.28 9.03 -9.66
N ALA A 253 15.30 10.21 -9.04
CA ALA A 253 14.27 11.24 -9.22
C ALA A 253 14.12 11.69 -10.70
N GLU A 254 15.20 11.61 -11.48
CA GLU A 254 15.22 11.98 -12.91
C GLU A 254 14.59 10.92 -13.81
N HIS A 255 14.41 9.70 -13.31
CA HIS A 255 13.82 8.62 -14.10
C HIS A 255 12.44 9.02 -14.64
N PRO A 256 12.15 8.86 -15.95
CA PRO A 256 10.91 9.35 -16.54
C PRO A 256 9.64 8.82 -15.87
N LEU A 257 9.64 7.55 -15.45
CA LEU A 257 8.51 6.93 -14.74
C LEU A 257 8.32 7.52 -13.35
N VAL A 258 9.41 7.80 -12.61
CA VAL A 258 9.36 8.44 -11.29
C VAL A 258 8.72 9.83 -11.38
N ARG A 259 9.13 10.65 -12.34
CA ARG A 259 8.51 11.97 -12.59
C ARG A 259 7.01 11.88 -12.87
N ARG A 260 6.59 10.85 -13.60
CA ARG A 260 5.17 10.59 -13.86
C ARG A 260 4.43 10.16 -12.59
N TYR A 261 5.06 9.38 -11.73
CA TYR A 261 4.50 9.00 -10.43
C TYR A 261 4.32 10.21 -9.51
N VAL A 262 5.32 11.10 -9.43
CA VAL A 262 5.21 12.34 -8.65
C VAL A 262 4.05 13.19 -9.17
N ALA A 263 3.94 13.39 -10.48
CA ALA A 263 2.83 14.15 -11.07
C ALA A 263 1.45 13.47 -10.84
N PHE A 264 1.39 12.15 -10.93
CA PHE A 264 0.18 11.35 -10.67
C PHE A 264 -0.30 11.51 -9.22
N LEU A 265 0.60 11.33 -8.26
CA LEU A 265 0.29 11.48 -6.83
C LEU A 265 -0.15 12.90 -6.49
N ALA A 266 0.55 13.91 -7.02
CA ALA A 266 0.20 15.32 -6.84
C ALA A 266 -1.20 15.62 -7.39
N GLY A 267 -1.56 15.09 -8.56
CA GLY A 267 -2.88 15.25 -9.16
C GLY A 267 -4.03 14.64 -8.35
N LEU A 268 -3.72 13.70 -7.46
CA LEU A 268 -4.68 13.04 -6.56
C LEU A 268 -4.62 13.56 -5.11
N GLY A 269 -3.67 14.46 -4.78
CA GLY A 269 -3.45 14.92 -3.43
C GLY A 269 -2.90 13.84 -2.49
N ILE A 270 -2.14 12.88 -3.03
CA ILE A 270 -1.50 11.79 -2.28
C ILE A 270 -0.07 12.22 -1.96
N GLU A 271 0.28 12.24 -0.69
CA GLU A 271 1.56 12.77 -0.23
C GLU A 271 2.56 11.70 0.21
N VAL A 272 2.08 10.48 0.53
CA VAL A 272 2.92 9.34 0.93
C VAL A 272 2.46 8.11 0.16
N ALA A 273 3.34 7.54 -0.66
CA ALA A 273 3.05 6.30 -1.38
C ALA A 273 4.31 5.56 -1.82
N GLY A 274 4.21 4.23 -1.87
CA GLY A 274 5.13 3.33 -2.58
C GLY A 274 4.43 2.80 -3.84
N ILE A 275 5.04 2.98 -5.03
CA ILE A 275 4.46 2.55 -6.31
C ILE A 275 5.29 1.43 -6.91
N GLU A 276 4.64 0.35 -7.32
CA GLU A 276 5.29 -0.87 -7.77
C GLU A 276 5.14 -1.08 -9.28
N PHE A 277 6.25 -1.45 -9.92
CA PHE A 277 6.26 -1.79 -11.34
C PHE A 277 7.14 -3.00 -11.65
N ILE A 278 6.86 -3.63 -12.79
CA ILE A 278 7.62 -4.72 -13.37
C ILE A 278 8.28 -4.23 -14.67
N GLU A 279 9.56 -4.55 -14.84
CA GLU A 279 10.27 -4.49 -16.11
C GLU A 279 10.02 -5.81 -16.83
N THR A 280 9.23 -5.79 -17.89
CA THR A 280 8.88 -7.00 -18.63
C THR A 280 9.98 -7.42 -19.60
N ALA A 281 9.98 -8.70 -19.99
CA ALA A 281 10.94 -9.25 -20.92
C ALA A 281 10.94 -8.57 -22.31
N ASP A 282 9.81 -7.96 -22.70
CA ASP A 282 9.65 -7.17 -23.93
C ASP A 282 10.00 -5.67 -23.75
N GLY A 283 10.50 -5.28 -22.56
CA GLY A 283 11.02 -3.94 -22.28
C GLY A 283 9.98 -2.90 -21.84
N ARG A 284 8.74 -3.31 -21.51
CA ARG A 284 7.73 -2.41 -20.94
C ARG A 284 8.01 -2.18 -19.45
N LEU A 285 7.61 -1.01 -18.94
CA LEU A 285 7.57 -0.68 -17.52
C LEU A 285 6.11 -0.63 -17.08
N VAL A 286 5.62 -1.73 -16.50
CA VAL A 286 4.20 -1.90 -16.20
C VAL A 286 3.94 -1.72 -14.71
N THR A 287 3.18 -0.68 -14.35
CA THR A 287 2.81 -0.35 -12.97
C THR A 287 1.59 -1.17 -12.55
N TYR A 288 1.67 -1.87 -11.40
CA TYR A 288 0.61 -2.79 -11.00
C TYR A 288 0.05 -2.57 -9.60
N ASP A 289 0.69 -1.72 -8.78
CA ASP A 289 0.24 -1.43 -7.42
C ASP A 289 0.66 -0.04 -6.94
N VAL A 290 -0.21 0.58 -6.13
CA VAL A 290 0.04 1.83 -5.40
C VAL A 290 -0.30 1.58 -3.93
N ASN A 291 0.69 1.65 -3.07
CA ASN A 291 0.56 1.42 -1.64
C ASN A 291 0.65 2.76 -0.90
N THR A 292 -0.45 3.22 -0.35
CA THR A 292 -0.50 4.49 0.39
C THR A 292 -0.29 4.29 1.90
N ASN A 293 -0.38 3.04 2.37
CA ASN A 293 0.09 2.60 3.68
C ASN A 293 1.46 1.92 3.52
N THR A 294 2.45 2.67 3.03
CA THR A 294 3.79 2.13 2.82
C THR A 294 4.49 1.82 4.14
N ASN A 295 5.24 0.73 4.16
CA ASN A 295 6.16 0.34 5.23
C ASN A 295 7.56 0.19 4.64
N TYR A 296 8.56 0.38 5.46
CA TYR A 296 9.96 0.44 5.06
C TYR A 296 10.73 -0.74 5.66
N ASN A 297 11.60 -1.36 4.87
CA ASN A 297 12.41 -2.48 5.32
C ASN A 297 13.63 -1.99 6.10
N ALA A 298 13.81 -2.46 7.33
CA ALA A 298 14.90 -2.02 8.21
C ALA A 298 16.29 -2.28 7.61
N GLY A 299 16.48 -3.38 6.88
CA GLY A 299 17.74 -3.68 6.22
C GLY A 299 18.06 -2.73 5.07
N VAL A 300 17.04 -2.29 4.32
CA VAL A 300 17.19 -1.27 3.27
C VAL A 300 17.42 0.11 3.90
N GLU A 301 16.64 0.49 4.92
CA GLU A 301 16.78 1.75 5.64
C GLU A 301 18.21 1.98 6.18
N ALA A 302 18.86 0.90 6.63
CA ALA A 302 20.24 0.97 7.15
C ALA A 302 21.30 1.41 6.12
N VAL A 303 21.02 1.24 4.83
CA VAL A 303 21.94 1.52 3.71
C VAL A 303 21.38 2.52 2.70
N ALA A 304 20.12 2.92 2.85
CA ALA A 304 19.47 3.87 1.97
C ALA A 304 20.08 5.28 2.11
N PRO A 305 20.10 6.08 1.03
CA PRO A 305 20.63 7.45 1.07
C PRO A 305 19.76 8.41 1.90
N ALA A 306 18.50 8.05 2.14
CA ALA A 306 17.53 8.79 2.94
C ALA A 306 16.64 7.81 3.69
N SER A 307 16.06 8.21 4.82
CA SER A 307 15.12 7.41 5.58
C SER A 307 13.69 7.67 5.11
N GLY A 308 12.94 6.61 4.79
CA GLY A 308 11.52 6.70 4.48
C GLY A 308 10.68 7.20 5.66
N PRO A 309 10.77 6.60 6.87
CA PRO A 309 10.11 7.14 8.06
C PRO A 309 10.56 8.56 8.41
N GLY A 310 11.85 8.87 8.20
CA GLY A 310 12.40 10.22 8.39
C GLY A 310 11.76 11.24 7.45
N ALA A 311 11.63 10.92 6.16
CA ALA A 311 10.97 11.78 5.17
C ALA A 311 9.48 12.01 5.50
N VAL A 312 8.79 10.97 5.98
CA VAL A 312 7.39 11.11 6.43
C VAL A 312 7.31 12.03 7.66
N ALA A 313 8.18 11.85 8.66
CA ALA A 313 8.18 12.70 9.85
C ALA A 313 8.48 14.17 9.50
N GLU A 314 9.39 14.41 8.54
CA GLU A 314 9.69 15.75 8.03
C GLU A 314 8.50 16.38 7.30
N LEU A 315 7.81 15.62 6.45
CA LEU A 315 6.58 16.06 5.81
C LEU A 315 5.53 16.46 6.86
N LEU A 316 5.28 15.61 7.85
CA LEU A 316 4.28 15.86 8.89
C LEU A 316 4.64 17.07 9.76
N GLU A 317 5.90 17.25 10.12
CA GLU A 317 6.39 18.43 10.82
C GLU A 317 6.14 19.71 10.01
N ARG A 318 6.51 19.71 8.73
CA ARG A 318 6.30 20.85 7.83
C ARG A 318 4.81 21.18 7.71
N VAL A 319 3.96 20.20 7.44
CA VAL A 319 2.51 20.40 7.29
C VAL A 319 1.88 20.91 8.60
N LEU A 320 2.33 20.40 9.76
CA LEU A 320 1.85 20.86 11.06
C LEU A 320 2.19 22.33 11.27
N ARG A 321 3.44 22.73 11.02
CA ARG A 321 3.90 24.14 11.14
C ARG A 321 3.22 25.07 10.15
N GLU A 322 3.00 24.66 8.92
CA GLU A 322 2.29 25.45 7.90
C GLU A 322 0.83 25.66 8.25
N THR A 323 0.18 24.64 8.85
CA THR A 323 -1.23 24.69 9.25
C THR A 323 -1.43 25.49 10.55
N TYR A 324 -0.47 25.38 11.48
CA TYR A 324 -0.50 26.04 12.80
C TYR A 324 0.82 26.77 13.05
N PRO A 325 1.04 27.93 12.38
CA PRO A 325 2.26 28.70 12.58
C PRO A 325 2.34 29.18 14.04
N GLU A 326 3.54 29.03 14.63
CA GLU A 326 3.85 29.66 15.91
C GLU A 326 3.75 31.18 15.73
N GLY A 327 2.88 31.83 16.50
CA GLY A 327 2.61 33.26 16.42
C GLY A 327 3.74 34.17 16.91
#